data_67231f0ac1e0ff5f3145a5d09dc28b94
#
_entry.id   67231f0ac1e0ff5f3145a5d09dc28b94
#
_cell.length_a   1.000
_cell.length_b   1.000
_cell.length_c   1.000
_cell.angle_alpha   90.00
_cell.angle_beta   90.00
_cell.angle_gamma   90.00
#
_symmetry.space_group_name_H-M   'P 1'
#
loop_
_entity.id
_entity.type
_entity.pdbx_description
1 polymer ?
#
loop_
_entity_poly.entity_id
_entity_poly.type
_entity_poly.pdbx_seq_one_letter_code
_entity_poly.pdbx_strand_id
1 'polypeptide(L)'
;MMKWASLFRNVVFKLLVKIKISSGRTFVRISKRSLSLTAAVTATLLILSACLSSADPTQFPVASSALAALPISVGTNLNGIADWSTQQPFIDAFKSSRSWITQCQNGEPGCKGGWSTDEFGKLNLDSNGWVKSLPAPADPAEYTRVSTLLFRDLAGQYPGGKYVVLYAGEGTIEYGFDARKDEAASRQGRDVIVVTPSDGGIHLIITATDPRKTGSYIRNIQVIPEQYEQTDRAQVFNPVFLERVKKFRTFRFMDWMQTNGSEQVNWNTRAKVTDVTYATNKGVPLEVMLDLANRMGIDPWFNMPHKASDLYMTNFAKLVRDRLNANRKVYVEYSNEVWNWQFPQAHFALEAGKSRWSTEGDVFAQWYGFRTAQMSDIWKQVFGRQRSRVVSVLGTQTAWRGLENSALDCPLWVAEGNKPCYQHGIDALAIAGYFGSTLGQGASQATVEAWSSEGEAGFKKAIAQLDQGSLIPSEGYDDSIKGLTDSFRYYQNVARARGLQLMAYEGGQHLVNSNNSKLSEFFIKLNRRPEMTDLYNKLLEAWKQSGGTLFMNFSDIARPGKWGSWGALEYVGQERSPKYNALINFIDRNS
;
A
#
# COMPACT_ATOMS: atom_id res chain seq x y z
N MET A 1 -7.90 -11.42 -18.31
CA MET A 1 -7.20 -10.15 -18.12
C MET A 1 -6.49 -9.60 -19.38
N MET A 2 -6.90 -9.97 -20.59
CA MET A 2 -6.21 -9.62 -21.85
C MET A 2 -7.03 -8.73 -22.80
N LYS A 3 -8.01 -7.96 -22.33
CA LYS A 3 -8.86 -7.12 -23.21
C LYS A 3 -8.83 -5.61 -22.93
N TRP A 4 -8.06 -5.13 -21.98
CA TRP A 4 -8.12 -3.71 -21.55
C TRP A 4 -6.93 -2.84 -21.99
N ALA A 5 -5.81 -3.42 -22.42
CA ALA A 5 -4.66 -2.66 -22.94
C ALA A 5 -4.92 -2.02 -24.32
N SER A 6 -5.94 -2.48 -25.05
CA SER A 6 -6.30 -1.97 -26.39
C SER A 6 -7.24 -0.78 -26.36
N LEU A 7 -7.94 -0.53 -25.24
CA LEU A 7 -8.89 0.61 -25.14
C LEU A 7 -8.20 1.95 -24.85
N PHE A 8 -7.05 1.93 -24.19
CA PHE A 8 -6.34 3.16 -23.81
C PHE A 8 -5.69 3.86 -25.03
N ARG A 9 -5.22 3.10 -26.03
CA ARG A 9 -4.69 3.67 -27.29
C ARG A 9 -5.74 4.37 -28.16
N ASN A 10 -7.01 3.97 -28.08
CA ASN A 10 -8.06 4.50 -28.95
C ASN A 10 -8.78 5.73 -28.41
N VAL A 11 -8.70 6.02 -27.11
CA VAL A 11 -9.37 7.19 -26.51
C VAL A 11 -8.49 8.44 -26.60
N VAL A 12 -7.19 8.34 -26.39
CA VAL A 12 -6.26 9.48 -26.48
C VAL A 12 -6.06 9.92 -27.95
N PHE A 13 -6.05 8.98 -28.90
CA PHE A 13 -5.90 9.31 -30.32
C PHE A 13 -7.18 9.90 -30.97
N LYS A 14 -8.36 9.62 -30.44
CA LYS A 14 -9.62 10.19 -30.94
C LYS A 14 -9.91 11.61 -30.43
N LEU A 15 -9.32 12.06 -29.33
CA LEU A 15 -9.47 13.45 -28.86
C LEU A 15 -8.55 14.43 -29.58
N LEU A 16 -7.41 13.99 -30.10
CA LEU A 16 -6.45 14.84 -30.82
C LEU A 16 -6.79 15.04 -32.33
N VAL A 17 -7.68 14.24 -32.90
CA VAL A 17 -8.05 14.32 -34.34
C VAL A 17 -9.30 15.19 -34.56
N LYS A 18 -10.01 15.65 -33.54
CA LYS A 18 -11.24 16.48 -33.71
C LYS A 18 -11.04 17.99 -33.70
N ILE A 19 -9.81 18.51 -33.60
CA ILE A 19 -9.53 19.96 -33.57
C ILE A 19 -8.91 20.47 -34.89
N LYS A 20 -8.85 19.69 -35.93
CA LYS A 20 -8.30 20.16 -37.21
C LYS A 20 -9.22 19.78 -38.36
N ILE A 21 -10.28 20.54 -38.59
CA ILE A 21 -10.94 20.84 -39.88
C ILE A 21 -12.20 21.67 -39.56
N SER A 22 -12.08 23.01 -39.67
CA SER A 22 -13.17 23.90 -40.10
C SER A 22 -12.59 25.31 -40.36
N SER A 23 -12.01 25.49 -41.52
CA SER A 23 -11.81 26.81 -42.10
C SER A 23 -12.57 26.84 -43.42
N GLY A 24 -13.84 27.14 -43.36
CA GLY A 24 -14.69 27.44 -44.49
C GLY A 24 -14.99 28.93 -44.50
N ARG A 25 -14.57 29.62 -45.58
CA ARG A 25 -14.80 31.04 -45.82
C ARG A 25 -16.28 31.34 -45.98
N THR A 26 -16.80 32.31 -45.21
CA THR A 26 -18.06 32.99 -45.58
C THR A 26 -17.84 34.49 -45.53
N PHE A 27 -18.03 35.15 -46.69
CA PHE A 27 -18.02 36.61 -46.84
C PHE A 27 -19.33 37.17 -46.29
N VAL A 28 -19.26 38.11 -45.36
CA VAL A 28 -20.40 38.92 -44.92
C VAL A 28 -20.13 40.38 -45.27
N ARG A 29 -21.06 40.96 -46.10
CA ARG A 29 -21.08 42.35 -46.54
C ARG A 29 -21.61 43.23 -45.38
N ILE A 30 -20.79 44.11 -44.82
CA ILE A 30 -21.19 45.03 -43.75
C ILE A 30 -21.65 46.36 -44.35
N SER A 31 -22.89 46.79 -44.04
CA SER A 31 -23.46 48.07 -44.44
C SER A 31 -23.01 49.20 -43.49
N LYS A 32 -22.77 50.40 -44.07
CA LYS A 32 -22.33 51.62 -43.40
C LYS A 32 -23.41 52.23 -42.49
N ARG A 33 -23.68 51.72 -41.28
CA ARG A 33 -24.44 52.43 -40.23
C ARG A 33 -24.17 51.95 -38.82
N SER A 34 -22.92 51.84 -38.41
CA SER A 34 -22.56 51.56 -36.99
C SER A 34 -21.16 52.07 -36.62
N LEU A 35 -20.86 53.33 -37.00
CA LEU A 35 -19.53 53.92 -36.69
C LEU A 35 -19.56 54.91 -35.48
N SER A 36 -20.47 54.79 -34.54
CA SER A 36 -20.49 55.68 -33.37
C SER A 36 -20.49 54.98 -31.98
N LEU A 37 -20.48 53.66 -31.96
CA LEU A 37 -20.42 52.92 -30.67
C LEU A 37 -19.06 52.22 -30.43
N THR A 38 -18.21 52.14 -31.45
CA THR A 38 -16.94 51.40 -31.37
C THR A 38 -15.80 52.23 -30.74
N ALA A 39 -15.90 53.55 -30.78
CA ALA A 39 -14.84 54.44 -30.24
C ALA A 39 -14.85 54.57 -28.72
N ALA A 40 -15.99 54.38 -28.04
CA ALA A 40 -16.10 54.47 -26.59
C ALA A 40 -15.66 53.17 -25.87
N VAL A 41 -15.81 52.00 -26.53
CA VAL A 41 -15.40 50.71 -25.95
C VAL A 41 -13.90 50.48 -26.08
N THR A 42 -13.27 51.02 -27.14
CA THR A 42 -11.82 50.86 -27.36
C THR A 42 -10.98 51.72 -26.40
N ALA A 43 -11.48 52.88 -25.96
CA ALA A 43 -10.79 53.73 -24.98
C ALA A 43 -10.84 53.15 -23.55
N THR A 44 -11.93 52.46 -23.19
CA THR A 44 -12.06 51.81 -21.85
C THR A 44 -11.26 50.52 -21.74
N LEU A 45 -11.06 49.79 -22.86
CA LEU A 45 -10.21 48.59 -22.90
C LEU A 45 -8.70 48.90 -22.89
N LEU A 46 -8.28 50.06 -23.41
CA LEU A 46 -6.88 50.48 -23.36
C LEU A 46 -6.45 51.02 -22.01
N ILE A 47 -7.37 51.57 -21.21
CA ILE A 47 -7.08 52.01 -19.83
C ILE A 47 -7.05 50.84 -18.85
N LEU A 48 -7.83 49.77 -19.06
CA LEU A 48 -7.73 48.52 -18.26
C LEU A 48 -6.48 47.68 -18.63
N SER A 49 -5.98 47.79 -19.89
CA SER A 49 -4.78 47.07 -20.29
C SER A 49 -3.47 47.71 -19.79
N ALA A 50 -3.48 49.01 -19.45
CA ALA A 50 -2.31 49.68 -18.89
C ALA A 50 -2.14 49.52 -17.38
N CYS A 51 -3.14 49.01 -16.64
CA CYS A 51 -3.05 48.69 -15.21
C CYS A 51 -2.74 47.21 -14.93
N LEU A 52 -2.63 46.37 -15.98
CA LEU A 52 -2.35 44.92 -15.83
C LEU A 52 -0.95 44.50 -16.31
N SER A 53 -0.08 45.46 -16.66
CA SER A 53 1.25 45.15 -17.22
C SER A 53 2.42 45.51 -16.33
N SER A 54 2.32 45.28 -14.99
CA SER A 54 3.50 45.34 -14.12
C SER A 54 3.35 44.53 -12.82
N ALA A 55 2.80 43.33 -12.89
CA ALA A 55 2.96 42.34 -11.84
C ALA A 55 3.80 41.18 -12.39
N ASP A 56 5.10 41.23 -12.12
CA ASP A 56 6.03 40.12 -12.33
C ASP A 56 5.56 38.96 -11.44
N PRO A 57 5.19 37.79 -11.99
CA PRO A 57 4.70 36.67 -11.20
C PRO A 57 5.76 36.00 -10.33
N THR A 58 6.96 36.57 -10.22
CA THR A 58 8.10 35.98 -9.48
C THR A 58 8.44 36.66 -8.16
N GLN A 59 7.72 37.69 -7.71
CA GLN A 59 7.98 38.34 -6.42
C GLN A 59 6.78 38.24 -5.46
N PHE A 60 6.59 37.07 -4.86
CA PHE A 60 5.96 36.99 -3.54
C PHE A 60 7.01 37.42 -2.49
N PRO A 61 6.67 38.28 -1.52
CA PRO A 61 7.59 38.59 -0.45
C PRO A 61 7.86 37.30 0.34
N VAL A 62 9.05 36.74 0.19
CA VAL A 62 9.56 35.65 1.03
C VAL A 62 9.73 36.21 2.43
N ALA A 63 8.75 36.02 3.30
CA ALA A 63 8.97 36.08 4.73
C ALA A 63 9.98 34.97 5.06
N SER A 64 11.25 35.34 5.10
CA SER A 64 12.33 34.47 5.53
C SER A 64 12.26 34.34 7.08
N SER A 65 11.27 33.64 7.58
CA SER A 65 11.46 32.87 8.79
C SER A 65 12.13 31.57 8.34
N ALA A 66 13.40 31.41 8.61
CA ALA A 66 14.09 30.14 8.50
C ALA A 66 13.30 29.13 9.36
N LEU A 67 12.39 28.39 8.71
CA LEU A 67 11.87 27.17 9.29
C LEU A 67 13.11 26.31 9.52
N ALA A 68 13.48 26.13 10.81
CA ALA A 68 14.51 25.19 11.19
C ALA A 68 14.19 23.90 10.42
N ALA A 69 15.15 23.39 9.65
CA ALA A 69 14.96 22.20 8.84
C ALA A 69 14.44 21.10 9.77
N LEU A 70 13.20 20.67 9.56
CA LEU A 70 12.62 19.58 10.35
C LEU A 70 13.53 18.35 10.15
N PRO A 71 13.84 17.63 11.24
CA PRO A 71 14.68 16.45 11.12
C PRO A 71 14.04 15.45 10.14
N ILE A 72 14.83 15.00 9.18
CA ILE A 72 14.39 13.96 8.25
C ILE A 72 14.25 12.64 9.00
N SER A 73 13.21 11.89 8.69
CA SER A 73 13.03 10.55 9.20
C SER A 73 12.73 9.55 8.09
N VAL A 74 13.07 8.28 8.32
CA VAL A 74 12.77 7.18 7.40
C VAL A 74 11.87 6.19 8.11
N GLY A 75 10.78 5.85 7.45
CA GLY A 75 9.86 4.79 7.83
C GLY A 75 9.85 3.68 6.78
N THR A 76 8.99 2.70 6.99
CA THR A 76 8.76 1.64 6.01
C THR A 76 7.29 1.27 5.92
N ASN A 77 6.85 0.90 4.72
CA ASN A 77 5.60 0.18 4.53
C ASN A 77 5.80 -1.26 4.97
N LEU A 78 4.88 -1.81 5.76
CA LEU A 78 4.89 -3.23 6.12
C LEU A 78 4.24 -4.04 5.01
N ASN A 79 4.90 -5.12 4.60
CA ASN A 79 4.39 -6.02 3.58
C ASN A 79 3.13 -6.78 4.05
N GLY A 80 2.23 -7.14 3.13
CA GLY A 80 0.96 -7.79 3.45
C GLY A 80 1.10 -9.14 4.15
N ILE A 81 0.10 -9.47 4.98
CA ILE A 81 0.03 -10.75 5.69
C ILE A 81 -0.54 -11.83 4.78
N ALA A 82 0.24 -12.88 4.57
CA ALA A 82 -0.14 -14.06 3.79
C ALA A 82 0.72 -15.26 4.20
N ASP A 83 0.28 -16.47 3.87
CA ASP A 83 1.04 -17.71 4.11
C ASP A 83 2.32 -17.82 3.27
N TRP A 84 2.42 -17.04 2.18
CA TRP A 84 3.62 -16.91 1.34
C TRP A 84 4.45 -15.64 1.65
N SER A 85 4.10 -14.87 2.70
CA SER A 85 4.86 -13.67 3.08
C SER A 85 6.15 -14.05 3.79
N THR A 86 7.28 -13.56 3.27
CA THR A 86 8.60 -13.77 3.90
C THR A 86 8.87 -12.88 5.10
N GLN A 87 7.91 -11.98 5.44
CA GLN A 87 8.00 -11.06 6.58
C GLN A 87 7.89 -11.77 7.93
N GLN A 88 6.99 -12.77 8.04
CA GLN A 88 6.78 -13.60 9.23
C GLN A 88 6.72 -12.80 10.54
N PRO A 89 5.79 -11.85 10.70
CA PRO A 89 5.83 -10.90 11.81
C PRO A 89 5.33 -11.49 13.13
N PHE A 90 4.58 -12.60 13.09
CA PHE A 90 3.95 -13.21 14.28
C PHE A 90 4.67 -14.48 14.73
N ILE A 91 4.72 -14.71 16.05
CA ILE A 91 5.17 -15.99 16.62
C ILE A 91 4.15 -17.07 16.30
N ASP A 92 2.84 -16.78 16.49
CA ASP A 92 1.76 -17.67 16.06
C ASP A 92 1.61 -17.58 14.53
N ALA A 93 2.23 -18.53 13.82
CA ALA A 93 2.20 -18.60 12.36
C ALA A 93 0.78 -18.80 11.82
N PHE A 94 -0.17 -19.31 12.63
CA PHE A 94 -1.56 -19.50 12.20
C PHE A 94 -2.24 -18.18 11.87
N LYS A 95 -1.82 -17.06 12.45
CA LYS A 95 -2.33 -15.72 12.15
C LYS A 95 -1.99 -15.23 10.75
N SER A 96 -1.04 -15.88 10.06
CA SER A 96 -0.72 -15.66 8.65
C SER A 96 -1.22 -16.78 7.73
N SER A 97 -1.99 -17.73 8.25
CA SER A 97 -2.48 -18.87 7.47
C SER A 97 -3.45 -18.44 6.38
N ARG A 98 -3.48 -19.20 5.29
CA ARG A 98 -4.45 -19.04 4.20
C ARG A 98 -5.88 -19.28 4.70
N SER A 99 -6.87 -18.70 4.05
CA SER A 99 -8.28 -19.05 4.27
C SER A 99 -8.51 -20.55 4.08
N TRP A 100 -9.51 -21.11 4.78
CA TRP A 100 -9.85 -22.53 4.67
C TRP A 100 -10.04 -22.98 3.23
N ILE A 101 -9.48 -24.13 2.91
CA ILE A 101 -9.62 -24.82 1.64
C ILE A 101 -10.51 -26.04 1.87
N THR A 102 -11.60 -26.17 1.13
CA THR A 102 -12.48 -27.33 1.17
C THR A 102 -11.90 -28.45 0.32
N GLN A 103 -11.76 -29.65 0.89
CA GLN A 103 -11.10 -30.78 0.24
C GLN A 103 -11.85 -32.08 0.48
N CYS A 104 -11.64 -33.05 -0.43
CA CYS A 104 -11.98 -34.44 -0.25
C CYS A 104 -10.77 -35.33 -0.61
N GLN A 105 -10.77 -36.57 -0.16
CA GLN A 105 -9.71 -37.52 -0.52
C GLN A 105 -10.08 -38.30 -1.77
N ASN A 106 -9.14 -38.42 -2.68
CA ASN A 106 -9.34 -39.23 -3.89
C ASN A 106 -9.76 -40.67 -3.53
N GLY A 107 -10.86 -41.11 -4.14
CA GLY A 107 -11.47 -42.42 -3.86
C GLY A 107 -12.61 -42.37 -2.81
N GLU A 108 -12.84 -41.26 -2.12
CA GLU A 108 -14.06 -41.07 -1.33
C GLU A 108 -15.29 -40.94 -2.24
N PRO A 109 -16.46 -41.52 -1.84
CA PRO A 109 -17.69 -41.38 -2.60
C PRO A 109 -18.06 -39.90 -2.82
N GLY A 110 -18.30 -39.50 -4.08
CA GLY A 110 -18.65 -38.12 -4.43
C GLY A 110 -17.47 -37.19 -4.66
N CYS A 111 -16.24 -37.57 -4.32
CA CYS A 111 -15.04 -36.79 -4.56
C CYS A 111 -14.65 -36.80 -6.04
N LYS A 112 -14.65 -35.66 -6.70
CA LYS A 112 -14.22 -35.49 -8.09
C LYS A 112 -12.72 -35.38 -8.25
N GLY A 113 -12.02 -35.24 -7.11
CA GLY A 113 -10.58 -35.01 -7.06
C GLY A 113 -10.21 -33.56 -7.28
N GLY A 114 -8.92 -33.26 -7.09
CA GLY A 114 -8.37 -31.93 -7.19
C GLY A 114 -7.88 -31.41 -5.84
N TRP A 115 -7.22 -30.22 -5.88
CA TRP A 115 -6.68 -29.60 -4.67
C TRP A 115 -7.77 -28.97 -3.79
N SER A 116 -8.82 -28.42 -4.41
CA SER A 116 -9.96 -27.77 -3.74
C SER A 116 -11.26 -28.23 -4.37
N THR A 117 -12.32 -28.35 -3.58
CA THR A 117 -13.68 -28.55 -4.08
C THR A 117 -14.40 -27.24 -4.37
N ASP A 118 -13.75 -26.09 -4.08
CA ASP A 118 -14.27 -24.72 -4.27
C ASP A 118 -15.61 -24.45 -3.55
N GLU A 119 -15.85 -25.13 -2.43
CA GLU A 119 -17.08 -25.04 -1.65
C GLU A 119 -16.95 -24.19 -0.39
N PHE A 120 -16.04 -23.20 -0.35
CA PHE A 120 -15.84 -22.33 0.82
C PHE A 120 -17.14 -21.70 1.33
N GLY A 121 -18.05 -21.31 0.44
CA GLY A 121 -19.36 -20.73 0.80
C GLY A 121 -20.33 -21.68 1.52
N LYS A 122 -20.04 -23.00 1.55
CA LYS A 122 -20.82 -24.01 2.30
C LYS A 122 -20.30 -24.28 3.70
N LEU A 123 -19.14 -23.67 4.09
CA LEU A 123 -18.55 -23.89 5.39
C LEU A 123 -19.43 -23.38 6.52
N ASN A 124 -19.65 -24.22 7.53
CA ASN A 124 -20.32 -23.83 8.77
C ASN A 124 -19.32 -23.19 9.73
N LEU A 125 -19.20 -21.86 9.66
CA LEU A 125 -18.22 -21.10 10.44
C LEU A 125 -18.88 -20.45 11.68
N ASP A 126 -18.07 -20.25 12.73
CA ASP A 126 -18.43 -19.35 13.81
C ASP A 126 -18.12 -17.87 13.45
N SER A 127 -18.41 -16.95 14.35
CA SER A 127 -18.19 -15.51 14.14
C SER A 127 -16.71 -15.10 13.99
N ASN A 128 -15.78 -15.97 14.37
CA ASN A 128 -14.34 -15.76 14.25
C ASN A 128 -13.73 -16.48 13.04
N GLY A 129 -14.52 -17.31 12.33
CA GLY A 129 -14.09 -18.05 11.14
C GLY A 129 -13.63 -19.49 11.42
N TRP A 130 -13.88 -20.07 12.62
CA TRP A 130 -13.58 -21.46 12.89
C TRP A 130 -14.65 -22.40 12.35
N VAL A 131 -14.24 -23.55 11.79
CA VAL A 131 -15.14 -24.55 11.22
C VAL A 131 -15.83 -25.35 12.33
N LYS A 132 -17.16 -25.17 12.47
CA LYS A 132 -17.95 -25.82 13.53
C LYS A 132 -18.27 -27.28 13.24
N SER A 133 -18.47 -27.62 11.97
CA SER A 133 -18.81 -28.98 11.54
C SER A 133 -18.33 -29.25 10.13
N LEU A 134 -18.02 -30.50 9.83
CA LEU A 134 -17.88 -31.02 8.46
C LEU A 134 -19.22 -31.58 7.99
N PRO A 135 -19.45 -31.72 6.65
CA PRO A 135 -20.67 -32.30 6.11
C PRO A 135 -20.92 -33.73 6.63
N ALA A 136 -22.19 -34.07 6.87
CA ALA A 136 -22.58 -35.45 7.12
C ALA A 136 -22.53 -36.26 5.80
N PRO A 137 -22.39 -37.59 5.83
CA PRO A 137 -22.36 -38.43 4.61
C PRO A 137 -23.56 -38.27 3.67
N ALA A 138 -24.68 -37.79 4.16
CA ALA A 138 -25.91 -37.53 3.39
C ALA A 138 -25.97 -36.10 2.80
N ASP A 139 -25.05 -35.22 3.17
CA ASP A 139 -25.05 -33.84 2.67
C ASP A 139 -24.59 -33.79 1.21
N PRO A 140 -25.11 -32.86 0.40
CA PRO A 140 -24.76 -32.75 -1.03
C PRO A 140 -23.39 -32.06 -1.26
N ALA A 141 -22.60 -31.86 -0.20
CA ALA A 141 -21.27 -31.27 -0.29
C ALA A 141 -20.24 -32.32 -0.73
N GLU A 142 -19.29 -31.91 -1.57
CA GLU A 142 -18.19 -32.76 -2.01
C GLU A 142 -17.08 -32.85 -0.95
N TYR A 143 -16.84 -31.74 -0.20
CA TYR A 143 -15.75 -31.72 0.77
C TYR A 143 -16.07 -32.56 2.01
N THR A 144 -15.07 -33.31 2.46
CA THR A 144 -15.11 -34.14 3.69
C THR A 144 -14.15 -33.64 4.75
N ARG A 145 -13.26 -32.73 4.38
CA ARG A 145 -12.24 -32.12 5.24
C ARG A 145 -11.97 -30.69 4.84
N VAL A 146 -11.35 -29.95 5.73
CA VAL A 146 -10.88 -28.58 5.46
C VAL A 146 -9.40 -28.46 5.79
N SER A 147 -8.68 -27.64 5.06
CA SER A 147 -7.26 -27.42 5.32
C SER A 147 -6.87 -25.96 5.20
N THR A 148 -5.66 -25.66 5.69
CA THR A 148 -4.99 -24.39 5.46
C THR A 148 -3.49 -24.58 5.25
N LEU A 149 -2.83 -23.56 4.73
CA LEU A 149 -1.39 -23.55 4.47
C LEU A 149 -0.71 -22.46 5.28
N LEU A 150 0.51 -22.75 5.75
CA LEU A 150 1.43 -21.83 6.40
C LEU A 150 2.80 -21.96 5.72
N PHE A 151 3.52 -20.86 5.55
CA PHE A 151 4.89 -20.84 5.00
C PHE A 151 5.02 -21.43 3.59
N ARG A 152 3.97 -21.34 2.78
CA ARG A 152 3.94 -21.87 1.40
C ARG A 152 4.81 -21.03 0.46
N ASP A 153 5.55 -21.70 -0.46
CA ASP A 153 6.36 -21.05 -1.51
C ASP A 153 7.44 -20.10 -0.97
N LEU A 154 8.04 -20.40 0.17
CA LEU A 154 9.11 -19.59 0.79
C LEU A 154 10.53 -20.05 0.45
N ALA A 155 10.72 -21.01 -0.43
CA ALA A 155 12.03 -21.60 -0.77
C ALA A 155 12.82 -22.03 0.49
N GLY A 156 12.11 -22.57 1.49
CA GLY A 156 12.70 -22.97 2.77
C GLY A 156 13.11 -21.81 3.69
N GLN A 157 12.78 -20.56 3.37
CA GLN A 157 13.18 -19.37 4.15
C GLN A 157 12.24 -19.13 5.35
N TYR A 158 12.08 -20.16 6.19
CA TYR A 158 11.39 -20.10 7.47
C TYR A 158 12.02 -21.09 8.46
N PRO A 159 11.82 -20.93 9.77
CA PRO A 159 12.47 -21.78 10.76
C PRO A 159 12.02 -23.24 10.67
N GLY A 160 12.98 -24.17 10.64
CA GLY A 160 12.73 -25.59 10.81
C GLY A 160 12.74 -26.01 12.29
N GLY A 161 12.45 -27.31 12.55
CA GLY A 161 12.49 -27.88 13.87
C GLY A 161 11.10 -28.18 14.45
N LYS A 162 11.00 -28.21 15.78
CA LYS A 162 9.74 -28.52 16.45
C LYS A 162 8.82 -27.30 16.55
N TYR A 163 7.55 -27.51 16.23
CA TYR A 163 6.45 -26.58 16.49
C TYR A 163 5.41 -27.26 17.37
N VAL A 164 4.74 -26.46 18.17
CA VAL A 164 3.58 -26.87 18.96
C VAL A 164 2.32 -26.32 18.30
N VAL A 165 1.35 -27.20 18.06
CA VAL A 165 0.02 -26.83 17.59
C VAL A 165 -0.95 -26.93 18.76
N LEU A 166 -1.33 -25.78 19.31
CA LEU A 166 -2.30 -25.68 20.39
C LEU A 166 -3.69 -25.50 19.81
N TYR A 167 -4.69 -26.15 20.38
CA TYR A 167 -6.09 -25.98 19.96
C TYR A 167 -7.07 -26.35 21.07
N ALA A 168 -8.27 -25.81 21.02
CA ALA A 168 -9.39 -26.19 21.90
C ALA A 168 -10.41 -26.99 21.08
N GLY A 169 -11.22 -27.79 21.78
CA GLY A 169 -12.27 -28.61 21.18
C GLY A 169 -11.85 -30.04 20.85
N GLU A 170 -12.73 -30.77 20.18
CA GLU A 170 -12.58 -32.19 19.87
C GLU A 170 -12.58 -32.41 18.37
N GLY A 171 -11.69 -33.26 17.89
CA GLY A 171 -11.55 -33.62 16.48
C GLY A 171 -10.18 -34.15 16.16
N THR A 172 -9.88 -34.23 14.87
CA THR A 172 -8.61 -34.75 14.35
C THR A 172 -7.97 -33.74 13.44
N ILE A 173 -6.69 -33.45 13.70
CA ILE A 173 -5.84 -32.63 12.84
C ILE A 173 -4.73 -33.51 12.28
N GLU A 174 -4.58 -33.48 10.97
CA GLU A 174 -3.49 -34.13 10.22
C GLU A 174 -2.55 -33.07 9.68
N TYR A 175 -1.32 -33.47 9.39
CA TYR A 175 -0.26 -32.60 8.90
C TYR A 175 0.39 -33.18 7.63
N GLY A 176 0.76 -32.30 6.72
CA GLY A 176 1.39 -32.69 5.46
C GLY A 176 2.46 -31.72 4.99
N PHE A 177 3.00 -32.00 3.82
CA PHE A 177 4.12 -31.29 3.20
C PHE A 177 5.36 -31.33 4.09
N ASP A 178 5.81 -30.18 4.59
CA ASP A 178 7.03 -30.05 5.39
C ASP A 178 6.84 -30.50 6.87
N ALA A 179 5.59 -30.76 7.30
CA ALA A 179 5.25 -31.08 8.67
C ALA A 179 4.96 -32.59 8.86
N ARG A 180 5.47 -33.14 9.96
CA ARG A 180 5.17 -34.52 10.42
C ARG A 180 4.86 -34.47 11.91
N LYS A 181 3.76 -35.12 12.33
CA LYS A 181 3.36 -35.22 13.73
C LYS A 181 4.32 -36.13 14.50
N ASP A 182 4.75 -35.67 15.66
CA ASP A 182 5.44 -36.46 16.67
C ASP A 182 4.37 -37.04 17.62
N GLU A 183 3.90 -38.24 17.34
CA GLU A 183 2.80 -38.86 18.09
C GLU A 183 3.14 -39.08 19.55
N ALA A 184 4.40 -39.39 19.87
CA ALA A 184 4.86 -39.62 21.25
C ALA A 184 4.87 -38.33 22.09
N ALA A 185 5.11 -37.19 21.47
CA ALA A 185 5.12 -35.87 22.14
C ALA A 185 3.76 -35.17 22.12
N SER A 186 2.78 -35.69 21.36
CA SER A 186 1.46 -35.12 21.15
C SER A 186 0.44 -35.60 22.18
N ARG A 187 -0.54 -34.75 22.49
CA ARG A 187 -1.73 -35.09 23.30
C ARG A 187 -2.91 -34.22 22.89
N GLN A 188 -4.12 -34.58 23.32
CA GLN A 188 -5.33 -33.79 23.05
C GLN A 188 -5.13 -32.32 23.39
N GLY A 189 -5.42 -31.43 22.42
CA GLY A 189 -5.28 -29.98 22.53
C GLY A 189 -3.85 -29.45 22.35
N ARG A 190 -2.86 -30.34 22.15
CA ARG A 190 -1.46 -29.99 21.96
C ARG A 190 -0.75 -31.02 21.09
N ASP A 191 -0.64 -30.79 19.80
CA ASP A 191 0.19 -31.60 18.92
C ASP A 191 1.61 -31.01 18.86
N VAL A 192 2.60 -31.89 18.70
CA VAL A 192 3.97 -31.51 18.35
C VAL A 192 4.21 -31.96 16.92
N ILE A 193 4.72 -31.06 16.10
CA ILE A 193 5.10 -31.36 14.71
C ILE A 193 6.57 -31.05 14.49
N VAL A 194 7.23 -31.87 13.67
CA VAL A 194 8.59 -31.64 13.20
C VAL A 194 8.51 -31.12 11.79
N VAL A 195 9.12 -29.96 11.54
CA VAL A 195 9.05 -29.24 10.27
C VAL A 195 10.44 -29.22 9.62
N THR A 196 10.49 -29.66 8.35
CA THR A 196 11.68 -29.60 7.51
C THR A 196 11.39 -28.62 6.34
N PRO A 197 11.89 -27.37 6.39
CA PRO A 197 11.51 -26.33 5.47
C PRO A 197 11.83 -26.61 4.01
N SER A 198 10.84 -26.40 3.12
CA SER A 198 10.96 -26.41 1.67
C SER A 198 10.01 -25.37 1.06
N ASP A 199 9.62 -25.50 -0.21
CA ASP A 199 8.51 -24.77 -0.82
C ASP A 199 7.13 -25.29 -0.40
N GLY A 200 7.06 -26.46 0.25
CA GLY A 200 5.82 -27.10 0.68
C GLY A 200 5.08 -26.32 1.75
N GLY A 201 5.81 -25.82 2.74
CA GLY A 201 5.21 -25.24 3.94
C GLY A 201 4.47 -26.25 4.80
N ILE A 202 3.72 -25.78 5.78
CA ILE A 202 2.91 -26.63 6.66
C ILE A 202 1.49 -26.73 6.10
N HIS A 203 1.04 -27.94 5.77
CA HIS A 203 -0.33 -28.25 5.43
C HIS A 203 -1.03 -28.77 6.68
N LEU A 204 -1.98 -28.01 7.23
CA LEU A 204 -2.80 -28.40 8.38
C LEU A 204 -4.20 -28.77 7.89
N ILE A 205 -4.67 -29.98 8.24
CA ILE A 205 -5.91 -30.56 7.72
C ILE A 205 -6.79 -30.97 8.88
N ILE A 206 -8.02 -30.45 8.97
CA ILE A 206 -9.04 -30.91 9.92
C ILE A 206 -9.90 -31.96 9.22
N THR A 207 -9.76 -33.22 9.68
CA THR A 207 -10.51 -34.38 9.16
C THR A 207 -11.70 -34.76 10.02
N ALA A 208 -11.76 -34.26 11.26
CA ALA A 208 -12.92 -34.34 12.14
C ALA A 208 -12.97 -33.12 13.05
N THR A 209 -14.16 -32.57 13.29
CA THR A 209 -14.41 -31.50 14.27
C THR A 209 -15.78 -31.71 14.90
N ASP A 210 -15.89 -31.57 16.22
CA ASP A 210 -17.09 -31.82 17.02
C ASP A 210 -17.79 -33.17 16.71
N PRO A 211 -17.05 -34.30 16.69
CA PRO A 211 -17.61 -35.59 16.26
C PRO A 211 -18.80 -36.05 17.13
N ARG A 212 -18.88 -35.58 18.38
CA ARG A 212 -19.97 -35.88 19.30
C ARG A 212 -21.14 -34.90 19.24
N LYS A 213 -21.05 -33.87 18.41
CA LYS A 213 -22.07 -32.81 18.22
C LYS A 213 -22.44 -32.10 19.54
N THR A 214 -21.45 -31.81 20.37
CA THR A 214 -21.61 -31.12 21.66
C THR A 214 -21.34 -29.61 21.60
N GLY A 215 -20.95 -29.08 20.44
CA GLY A 215 -20.48 -27.72 20.26
C GLY A 215 -18.98 -27.54 20.60
N SER A 216 -18.28 -28.66 20.87
CA SER A 216 -16.84 -28.68 21.17
C SER A 216 -15.98 -28.82 19.91
N TYR A 217 -16.22 -28.00 18.89
CA TYR A 217 -15.46 -28.01 17.65
C TYR A 217 -14.03 -27.47 17.81
N ILE A 218 -13.12 -27.87 16.90
CA ILE A 218 -11.73 -27.40 16.89
C ILE A 218 -11.71 -25.89 16.61
N ARG A 219 -11.07 -25.13 17.51
CA ARG A 219 -10.92 -23.69 17.46
C ARG A 219 -9.67 -23.21 18.21
N ASN A 220 -9.36 -21.91 18.06
CA ASN A 220 -8.20 -21.27 18.70
C ASN A 220 -6.89 -21.99 18.39
N ILE A 221 -6.76 -22.44 17.13
CA ILE A 221 -5.51 -23.09 16.70
C ILE A 221 -4.41 -22.03 16.70
N GLN A 222 -3.26 -22.39 17.27
CA GLN A 222 -2.01 -21.67 17.24
C GLN A 222 -0.92 -22.60 16.72
N VAL A 223 0.00 -22.10 15.89
CA VAL A 223 1.16 -22.85 15.39
C VAL A 223 2.41 -22.07 15.76
N ILE A 224 3.10 -22.55 16.80
CA ILE A 224 4.14 -21.81 17.50
C ILE A 224 5.45 -22.62 17.49
N PRO A 225 6.62 -22.04 17.12
CA PRO A 225 7.90 -22.70 17.35
C PRO A 225 8.04 -23.10 18.84
N GLU A 226 8.41 -24.35 19.12
CA GLU A 226 8.43 -24.93 20.48
C GLU A 226 9.14 -24.03 21.51
N GLN A 227 10.21 -23.37 21.12
CA GLN A 227 10.96 -22.44 21.98
C GLN A 227 10.13 -21.26 22.51
N TYR A 228 9.02 -20.90 21.88
CA TYR A 228 8.14 -19.79 22.28
C TYR A 228 6.86 -20.26 22.99
N GLU A 229 6.62 -21.56 23.18
CA GLU A 229 5.39 -22.09 23.77
C GLU A 229 5.06 -21.45 25.13
N GLN A 230 6.10 -21.20 25.95
CA GLN A 230 5.91 -20.63 27.29
C GLN A 230 5.82 -19.11 27.31
N THR A 231 6.18 -18.44 26.22
CA THR A 231 6.28 -16.98 26.16
C THR A 231 5.30 -16.32 25.19
N ASP A 232 4.61 -17.10 24.34
CA ASP A 232 3.77 -16.60 23.24
C ASP A 232 2.66 -15.65 23.70
N ARG A 233 2.04 -15.91 24.86
CA ARG A 233 0.96 -15.07 25.40
C ARG A 233 1.39 -13.65 25.70
N ALA A 234 2.66 -13.44 26.04
CA ALA A 234 3.26 -12.12 26.31
C ALA A 234 3.98 -11.54 25.08
N GLN A 235 4.27 -12.36 24.08
CA GLN A 235 5.10 -12.02 22.95
C GLN A 235 4.41 -12.40 21.63
N VAL A 236 3.60 -11.49 21.11
CA VAL A 236 2.84 -11.70 19.86
C VAL A 236 3.77 -11.72 18.63
N PHE A 237 4.81 -10.87 18.62
CA PHE A 237 5.64 -10.64 17.43
C PHE A 237 6.93 -11.44 17.45
N ASN A 238 7.31 -11.93 16.28
CA ASN A 238 8.56 -12.61 16.03
C ASN A 238 9.77 -11.70 16.36
N PRO A 239 10.66 -12.09 17.29
CA PRO A 239 11.81 -11.27 17.67
C PRO A 239 12.73 -10.95 16.51
N VAL A 240 12.88 -11.86 15.54
CA VAL A 240 13.72 -11.63 14.35
C VAL A 240 13.11 -10.53 13.48
N PHE A 241 11.79 -10.53 13.28
CA PHE A 241 11.09 -9.46 12.58
C PHE A 241 11.30 -8.11 13.29
N LEU A 242 11.08 -8.04 14.61
CA LEU A 242 11.26 -6.81 15.38
C LEU A 242 12.68 -6.27 15.23
N GLU A 243 13.70 -7.15 15.26
CA GLU A 243 15.09 -6.77 15.08
C GLU A 243 15.35 -6.14 13.70
N ARG A 244 14.75 -6.68 12.63
CA ARG A 244 14.93 -6.16 11.26
C ARG A 244 14.32 -4.77 11.07
N VAL A 245 13.21 -4.47 11.76
CA VAL A 245 12.49 -3.21 11.56
C VAL A 245 12.77 -2.13 12.62
N LYS A 246 13.56 -2.43 13.64
CA LYS A 246 13.75 -1.57 14.83
C LYS A 246 14.30 -0.16 14.57
N LYS A 247 15.00 0.04 13.46
CA LYS A 247 15.61 1.34 13.13
C LYS A 247 14.63 2.31 12.47
N PHE A 248 13.59 1.81 11.81
CA PHE A 248 12.58 2.65 11.18
C PHE A 248 11.75 3.39 12.23
N ARG A 249 11.42 4.65 11.95
CA ARG A 249 10.71 5.54 12.89
C ARG A 249 9.20 5.53 12.73
N THR A 250 8.72 5.09 11.57
CA THR A 250 7.30 5.07 11.20
C THR A 250 6.99 3.78 10.45
N PHE A 251 5.87 3.14 10.77
CA PHE A 251 5.35 2.02 9.99
C PHE A 251 4.03 2.43 9.34
N ARG A 252 3.94 2.28 8.00
CA ARG A 252 2.69 2.44 7.26
C ARG A 252 2.02 1.08 7.12
N PHE A 253 0.79 0.99 7.59
CA PHE A 253 0.02 -0.24 7.70
C PHE A 253 -0.92 -0.48 6.50
N MET A 254 -0.68 0.16 5.37
CA MET A 254 -1.55 0.13 4.20
C MET A 254 -1.92 -1.30 3.77
N ASP A 255 -0.92 -2.19 3.61
CA ASP A 255 -1.15 -3.60 3.24
C ASP A 255 -1.68 -4.43 4.42
N TRP A 256 -1.25 -4.16 5.65
CA TRP A 256 -1.82 -4.82 6.82
C TRP A 256 -3.31 -4.53 7.00
N MET A 257 -3.76 -3.34 6.60
CA MET A 257 -5.17 -2.94 6.63
C MET A 257 -5.96 -3.39 5.40
N GLN A 258 -5.30 -4.03 4.41
CA GLN A 258 -5.93 -4.40 3.13
C GLN A 258 -6.66 -3.20 2.51
N THR A 259 -5.97 -2.06 2.42
CA THR A 259 -6.57 -0.77 2.07
C THR A 259 -7.06 -0.72 0.63
N ASN A 260 -6.28 -1.31 -0.31
CA ASN A 260 -6.64 -1.33 -1.73
C ASN A 260 -7.88 -2.20 -1.97
N GLY A 261 -8.94 -1.58 -2.49
CA GLY A 261 -10.21 -2.26 -2.72
C GLY A 261 -10.95 -2.67 -1.44
N SER A 262 -10.65 -2.08 -0.29
CA SER A 262 -11.28 -2.42 0.99
C SER A 262 -12.81 -2.26 0.96
N GLU A 263 -13.53 -3.27 1.43
CA GLU A 263 -14.98 -3.27 1.57
C GLU A 263 -15.46 -2.87 2.98
N GLN A 264 -14.55 -2.38 3.84
CA GLN A 264 -14.89 -1.99 5.21
C GLN A 264 -15.70 -0.69 5.23
N VAL A 265 -16.91 -0.77 5.76
CA VAL A 265 -17.84 0.35 5.93
C VAL A 265 -18.08 0.61 7.42
N ASN A 266 -18.43 -0.44 8.16
CA ASN A 266 -18.90 -0.37 9.53
C ASN A 266 -17.85 -0.85 10.53
N TRP A 267 -17.77 -0.17 11.67
CA TRP A 267 -16.84 -0.51 12.75
C TRP A 267 -16.96 -1.94 13.26
N ASN A 268 -18.20 -2.45 13.33
CA ASN A 268 -18.47 -3.77 13.91
C ASN A 268 -17.99 -4.94 13.04
N THR A 269 -17.74 -4.71 11.74
CA THR A 269 -17.30 -5.74 10.79
C THR A 269 -15.79 -5.76 10.58
N ARG A 270 -15.03 -4.87 11.26
CA ARG A 270 -13.57 -4.82 11.16
C ARG A 270 -12.91 -6.12 11.60
N ALA A 271 -11.62 -6.28 11.27
CA ALA A 271 -10.79 -7.34 11.81
C ALA A 271 -10.76 -7.31 13.34
N LYS A 272 -10.75 -8.50 13.97
CA LYS A 272 -10.72 -8.70 15.42
C LYS A 272 -9.55 -9.60 15.81
N VAL A 273 -8.99 -9.39 16.99
CA VAL A 273 -7.89 -10.21 17.53
C VAL A 273 -8.24 -11.70 17.57
N THR A 274 -9.54 -12.01 17.76
CA THR A 274 -10.07 -13.38 17.81
C THR A 274 -10.28 -14.02 16.44
N ASP A 275 -10.16 -13.27 15.33
CA ASP A 275 -10.31 -13.84 13.99
C ASP A 275 -9.30 -14.95 13.75
N VAL A 276 -9.72 -15.98 13.04
CA VAL A 276 -8.97 -17.21 12.78
C VAL A 276 -7.58 -16.91 12.19
N THR A 277 -7.52 -16.01 11.23
CA THR A 277 -6.30 -15.53 10.56
C THR A 277 -6.43 -14.05 10.21
N TYR A 278 -5.30 -13.37 10.05
CA TYR A 278 -5.26 -11.97 9.57
C TYR A 278 -5.00 -11.86 8.06
N ALA A 279 -4.69 -12.99 7.41
CA ALA A 279 -4.53 -13.07 5.95
C ALA A 279 -5.89 -13.10 5.22
N THR A 280 -6.72 -12.10 5.50
CA THR A 280 -8.07 -11.94 4.91
C THR A 280 -8.23 -10.53 4.34
N ASN A 281 -9.33 -10.29 3.62
CA ASN A 281 -9.69 -8.95 3.11
C ASN A 281 -10.01 -7.91 4.21
N LYS A 282 -10.03 -8.31 5.49
CA LYS A 282 -10.15 -7.38 6.63
C LYS A 282 -8.79 -6.93 7.15
N GLY A 283 -7.74 -7.70 6.88
CA GLY A 283 -6.38 -7.43 7.33
C GLY A 283 -6.15 -7.66 8.82
N VAL A 284 -5.16 -7.00 9.37
CA VAL A 284 -4.72 -7.09 10.76
C VAL A 284 -5.58 -6.22 11.66
N PRO A 285 -5.99 -6.71 12.86
CA PRO A 285 -6.74 -5.90 13.83
C PRO A 285 -5.98 -4.66 14.28
N LEU A 286 -6.69 -3.54 14.47
CA LEU A 286 -6.10 -2.29 14.96
C LEU A 286 -5.36 -2.47 16.29
N GLU A 287 -5.89 -3.30 17.18
CA GLU A 287 -5.31 -3.60 18.47
C GLU A 287 -3.89 -4.19 18.34
N VAL A 288 -3.67 -5.06 17.36
CA VAL A 288 -2.36 -5.68 17.07
C VAL A 288 -1.39 -4.66 16.46
N MET A 289 -1.87 -3.81 15.54
CA MET A 289 -1.04 -2.74 14.95
C MET A 289 -0.60 -1.72 16.00
N LEU A 290 -1.48 -1.37 16.96
CA LEU A 290 -1.15 -0.47 18.07
C LEU A 290 -0.17 -1.12 19.06
N ASP A 291 -0.29 -2.42 19.33
CA ASP A 291 0.67 -3.14 20.17
C ASP A 291 2.06 -3.14 19.53
N LEU A 292 2.16 -3.37 18.22
CA LEU A 292 3.43 -3.26 17.49
C LEU A 292 4.01 -1.84 17.59
N ALA A 293 3.20 -0.82 17.35
CA ALA A 293 3.64 0.57 17.41
C ALA A 293 4.16 0.97 18.79
N ASN A 294 3.43 0.58 19.84
CA ASN A 294 3.82 0.85 21.23
C ASN A 294 5.10 0.10 21.64
N ARG A 295 5.19 -1.18 21.29
CA ARG A 295 6.36 -2.03 21.58
C ARG A 295 7.62 -1.52 20.91
N MET A 296 7.50 -1.11 19.64
CA MET A 296 8.62 -0.58 18.87
C MET A 296 8.92 0.91 19.16
N GLY A 297 8.01 1.60 19.83
CA GLY A 297 8.14 3.04 20.09
C GLY A 297 8.15 3.86 18.81
N ILE A 298 7.34 3.48 17.81
CA ILE A 298 7.24 4.14 16.50
C ILE A 298 5.93 4.91 16.36
N ASP A 299 5.88 5.78 15.36
CA ASP A 299 4.69 6.52 14.98
C ASP A 299 3.94 5.73 13.88
N PRO A 300 2.71 5.23 14.12
CA PRO A 300 1.96 4.47 13.13
C PRO A 300 1.34 5.39 12.06
N TRP A 301 1.25 4.88 10.82
CA TRP A 301 0.53 5.50 9.70
C TRP A 301 -0.59 4.57 9.24
N PHE A 302 -1.84 5.00 9.44
CA PHE A 302 -3.03 4.25 9.09
C PHE A 302 -3.72 4.81 7.85
N ASN A 303 -4.33 3.93 7.05
CA ASN A 303 -5.08 4.25 5.85
C ASN A 303 -6.56 3.96 6.07
N MET A 304 -7.41 5.00 6.13
CA MET A 304 -8.85 4.78 6.31
C MET A 304 -9.47 4.19 5.05
N PRO A 305 -10.23 3.09 5.13
CA PRO A 305 -10.89 2.50 3.96
C PRO A 305 -11.75 3.54 3.22
N HIS A 306 -11.72 3.51 1.88
CA HIS A 306 -12.45 4.48 1.06
C HIS A 306 -13.98 4.45 1.26
N LYS A 307 -14.54 3.31 1.70
CA LYS A 307 -15.97 3.15 2.04
C LYS A 307 -16.27 3.39 3.52
N ALA A 308 -15.25 3.66 4.35
CA ALA A 308 -15.45 3.82 5.79
C ALA A 308 -16.44 4.93 6.11
N SER A 309 -17.42 4.61 6.96
CA SER A 309 -18.34 5.61 7.50
C SER A 309 -17.62 6.55 8.49
N ASP A 310 -18.19 7.73 8.72
CA ASP A 310 -17.67 8.66 9.72
C ASP A 310 -17.64 8.06 11.12
N LEU A 311 -18.60 7.17 11.42
CA LEU A 311 -18.61 6.41 12.68
C LEU A 311 -17.44 5.41 12.75
N TYR A 312 -17.08 4.76 11.63
CA TYR A 312 -15.91 3.92 11.57
C TYR A 312 -14.65 4.72 11.89
N MET A 313 -14.43 5.86 11.20
CA MET A 313 -13.27 6.74 11.41
C MET A 313 -13.22 7.28 12.84
N THR A 314 -14.39 7.68 13.40
CA THR A 314 -14.50 8.15 14.78
C THR A 314 -14.08 7.08 15.78
N ASN A 315 -14.57 5.85 15.64
CA ASN A 315 -14.25 4.76 16.56
C ASN A 315 -12.79 4.28 16.41
N PHE A 316 -12.26 4.29 15.18
CA PHE A 316 -10.86 4.01 14.91
C PHE A 316 -9.96 5.04 15.62
N ALA A 317 -10.23 6.33 15.42
CA ALA A 317 -9.50 7.42 16.06
C ALA A 317 -9.58 7.37 17.60
N LYS A 318 -10.75 7.02 18.19
CA LYS A 318 -10.92 6.84 19.63
C LYS A 318 -10.00 5.72 20.15
N LEU A 319 -9.99 4.56 19.51
CA LEU A 319 -9.16 3.43 19.94
C LEU A 319 -7.67 3.77 19.83
N VAL A 320 -7.25 4.49 18.77
CA VAL A 320 -5.86 4.97 18.62
C VAL A 320 -5.51 5.95 19.74
N ARG A 321 -6.36 6.98 19.99
CA ARG A 321 -6.14 7.95 21.07
C ARG A 321 -5.96 7.28 22.43
N ASP A 322 -6.79 6.25 22.69
CA ASP A 322 -6.88 5.62 24.01
C ASP A 322 -5.76 4.60 24.27
N ARG A 323 -5.19 3.99 23.20
CA ARG A 323 -4.21 2.91 23.33
C ARG A 323 -2.80 3.24 22.84
N LEU A 324 -2.64 4.18 21.90
CA LEU A 324 -1.32 4.59 21.44
C LEU A 324 -0.60 5.41 22.51
N ASN A 325 0.63 5.07 22.85
CA ASN A 325 1.47 5.79 23.79
C ASN A 325 1.42 7.30 23.55
N ALA A 326 1.22 8.08 24.62
CA ALA A 326 0.93 9.51 24.55
C ALA A 326 2.05 10.36 23.89
N ASN A 327 3.29 9.87 23.90
CA ASN A 327 4.45 10.51 23.27
C ASN A 327 4.61 10.15 21.77
N ARG A 328 3.70 9.37 21.18
CA ARG A 328 3.72 9.02 19.76
C ARG A 328 2.74 9.87 18.96
N LYS A 329 3.15 10.24 17.75
CA LYS A 329 2.26 10.78 16.72
C LYS A 329 1.53 9.65 16.01
N VAL A 330 0.48 10.00 15.29
CA VAL A 330 -0.20 9.09 14.35
C VAL A 330 -0.40 9.83 13.03
N TYR A 331 0.00 9.18 11.94
CA TYR A 331 -0.30 9.61 10.59
C TYR A 331 -1.61 8.96 10.14
N VAL A 332 -2.46 9.73 9.48
CA VAL A 332 -3.72 9.21 8.94
C VAL A 332 -3.94 9.72 7.52
N GLU A 333 -4.26 8.79 6.64
CA GLU A 333 -4.49 8.99 5.22
C GLU A 333 -5.86 8.43 4.84
N TYR A 334 -6.59 9.09 3.95
CA TYR A 334 -7.83 8.54 3.41
C TYR A 334 -7.52 7.66 2.21
N SER A 335 -7.76 6.35 2.33
CA SER A 335 -7.50 5.33 1.31
C SER A 335 -6.01 5.21 0.92
N ASN A 336 -5.75 4.83 -0.30
CA ASN A 336 -4.44 4.77 -0.95
C ASN A 336 -4.63 5.03 -2.45
N GLU A 337 -3.78 5.90 -3.04
CA GLU A 337 -3.70 6.14 -4.49
C GLU A 337 -5.07 6.24 -5.19
N VAL A 338 -5.93 7.15 -4.75
CA VAL A 338 -7.29 7.31 -5.28
C VAL A 338 -7.32 7.79 -6.75
N TRP A 339 -6.16 8.08 -7.33
CA TRP A 339 -5.94 8.36 -8.75
C TRP A 339 -5.49 7.14 -9.56
N ASN A 340 -5.20 6.01 -8.94
CA ASN A 340 -4.74 4.80 -9.61
C ASN A 340 -5.93 3.96 -10.08
N TRP A 341 -6.22 4.03 -11.39
CA TRP A 341 -7.35 3.36 -12.02
C TRP A 341 -7.28 1.83 -12.01
N GLN A 342 -6.20 1.23 -11.52
CA GLN A 342 -6.15 -0.20 -11.26
C GLN A 342 -6.88 -0.58 -9.96
N PHE A 343 -7.17 0.40 -9.10
CA PHE A 343 -7.80 0.18 -7.80
C PHE A 343 -9.27 0.60 -7.77
N PRO A 344 -10.15 -0.18 -7.11
CA PRO A 344 -11.56 0.15 -6.96
C PRO A 344 -11.83 1.51 -6.32
N GLN A 345 -10.97 1.97 -5.41
CA GLN A 345 -11.14 3.26 -4.73
C GLN A 345 -11.08 4.47 -5.67
N ALA A 346 -10.36 4.40 -6.78
CA ALA A 346 -10.34 5.48 -7.78
C ALA A 346 -11.70 5.58 -8.49
N HIS A 347 -12.25 4.45 -8.89
CA HIS A 347 -13.58 4.38 -9.50
C HIS A 347 -14.68 4.82 -8.52
N PHE A 348 -14.58 4.39 -7.25
CA PHE A 348 -15.50 4.83 -6.20
C PHE A 348 -15.48 6.36 -6.02
N ALA A 349 -14.30 6.96 -5.98
CA ALA A 349 -14.16 8.42 -5.83
C ALA A 349 -14.74 9.17 -7.03
N LEU A 350 -14.56 8.66 -8.25
CA LEU A 350 -15.12 9.23 -9.46
C LEU A 350 -16.66 9.23 -9.40
N GLU A 351 -17.27 8.07 -9.13
CA GLU A 351 -18.75 7.95 -9.08
C GLU A 351 -19.35 8.75 -7.92
N ALA A 352 -18.71 8.76 -6.76
CA ALA A 352 -19.15 9.55 -5.62
C ALA A 352 -19.05 11.06 -5.88
N GLY A 353 -17.97 11.52 -6.51
CA GLY A 353 -17.80 12.90 -6.91
C GLY A 353 -18.82 13.35 -7.97
N LYS A 354 -19.05 12.53 -9.00
CA LYS A 354 -20.09 12.77 -10.02
C LYS A 354 -21.47 12.86 -9.40
N SER A 355 -21.79 11.93 -8.50
CA SER A 355 -23.09 11.93 -7.79
C SER A 355 -23.29 13.20 -6.96
N ARG A 356 -22.23 13.72 -6.32
CA ARG A 356 -22.31 14.91 -5.48
C ARG A 356 -22.42 16.20 -6.29
N TRP A 357 -21.56 16.36 -7.32
CA TRP A 357 -21.39 17.65 -7.98
C TRP A 357 -21.90 17.70 -9.42
N SER A 358 -22.42 16.59 -9.96
CA SER A 358 -23.00 16.49 -11.31
C SER A 358 -22.07 17.03 -12.42
N THR A 359 -20.76 16.77 -12.28
CA THR A 359 -19.72 17.23 -13.21
C THR A 359 -18.72 16.12 -13.52
N GLU A 360 -17.90 16.35 -14.56
CA GLU A 360 -16.85 15.44 -15.03
C GLU A 360 -15.46 16.00 -14.70
N GLY A 361 -14.41 15.37 -15.26
CA GLY A 361 -13.02 15.82 -15.13
C GLY A 361 -12.36 15.28 -13.85
N ASP A 362 -11.71 16.15 -13.12
CA ASP A 362 -10.92 15.83 -11.91
C ASP A 362 -11.76 15.71 -10.63
N VAL A 363 -13.05 15.50 -10.77
CA VAL A 363 -14.02 15.37 -9.66
C VAL A 363 -13.63 14.27 -8.67
N PHE A 364 -12.96 13.21 -9.13
CA PHE A 364 -12.42 12.15 -8.25
C PHE A 364 -11.36 12.69 -7.29
N ALA A 365 -10.50 13.58 -7.76
CA ALA A 365 -9.46 14.20 -6.94
C ALA A 365 -10.08 15.19 -5.92
N GLN A 366 -11.10 15.94 -6.33
CA GLN A 366 -11.84 16.83 -5.43
C GLN A 366 -12.64 16.04 -4.38
N TRP A 367 -13.25 14.91 -4.75
CA TRP A 367 -13.86 13.99 -3.79
C TRP A 367 -12.84 13.43 -2.80
N TYR A 368 -11.68 13.03 -3.28
CA TYR A 368 -10.59 12.55 -2.44
C TYR A 368 -10.14 13.61 -1.43
N GLY A 369 -9.91 14.85 -1.89
CA GLY A 369 -9.57 15.98 -1.01
C GLY A 369 -10.66 16.26 0.02
N PHE A 370 -11.93 16.31 -0.41
CA PHE A 370 -13.10 16.50 0.44
C PHE A 370 -13.18 15.43 1.55
N ARG A 371 -13.05 14.14 1.21
CA ARG A 371 -13.08 13.08 2.23
C ARG A 371 -11.85 13.09 3.14
N THR A 372 -10.68 13.45 2.63
CA THR A 372 -9.48 13.64 3.45
C THR A 372 -9.67 14.78 4.46
N ALA A 373 -10.29 15.89 4.05
CA ALA A 373 -10.61 17.01 4.93
C ALA A 373 -11.59 16.60 6.05
N GLN A 374 -12.68 15.90 5.69
CA GLN A 374 -13.62 15.38 6.68
C GLN A 374 -12.99 14.38 7.66
N MET A 375 -12.17 13.48 7.16
CA MET A 375 -11.38 12.55 7.98
C MET A 375 -10.49 13.33 8.96
N SER A 376 -9.77 14.34 8.50
CA SER A 376 -8.91 15.18 9.33
C SER A 376 -9.71 15.85 10.45
N ASP A 377 -10.85 16.46 10.14
CA ASP A 377 -11.72 17.10 11.13
C ASP A 377 -12.20 16.08 12.19
N ILE A 378 -12.65 14.88 11.78
CA ILE A 378 -13.07 13.80 12.68
C ILE A 378 -11.93 13.41 13.63
N TRP A 379 -10.75 13.12 13.09
CA TRP A 379 -9.61 12.68 13.88
C TRP A 379 -9.15 13.74 14.87
N LYS A 380 -9.00 14.99 14.42
CA LYS A 380 -8.58 16.09 15.28
C LYS A 380 -9.61 16.44 16.35
N GLN A 381 -10.91 16.31 16.03
CA GLN A 381 -11.99 16.45 17.00
C GLN A 381 -11.93 15.36 18.07
N VAL A 382 -11.74 14.09 17.68
CA VAL A 382 -11.62 12.95 18.62
C VAL A 382 -10.42 13.12 19.54
N PHE A 383 -9.28 13.55 19.03
CA PHE A 383 -8.07 13.78 19.83
C PHE A 383 -8.17 15.03 20.72
N GLY A 384 -9.00 16.00 20.39
CA GLY A 384 -9.27 17.18 21.22
C GLY A 384 -8.01 17.94 21.58
N ARG A 385 -7.64 18.01 22.87
CA ARG A 385 -6.42 18.69 23.34
C ARG A 385 -5.13 18.03 22.83
N GLN A 386 -5.17 16.77 22.43
CA GLN A 386 -4.03 16.01 21.88
C GLN A 386 -3.97 16.07 20.34
N ARG A 387 -4.75 16.94 19.68
CA ARG A 387 -4.84 17.01 18.21
C ARG A 387 -3.51 17.20 17.49
N SER A 388 -2.49 17.76 18.15
CA SER A 388 -1.12 17.90 17.61
C SER A 388 -0.39 16.58 17.43
N ARG A 389 -0.91 15.48 17.98
CA ARG A 389 -0.41 14.12 17.74
C ARG A 389 -0.89 13.57 16.40
N VAL A 390 -1.97 14.10 15.83
CA VAL A 390 -2.55 13.65 14.55
C VAL A 390 -1.88 14.41 13.41
N VAL A 391 -1.30 13.69 12.47
CA VAL A 391 -0.78 14.21 11.21
C VAL A 391 -1.67 13.70 10.08
N SER A 392 -2.53 14.57 9.56
CA SER A 392 -3.42 14.25 8.45
C SER A 392 -2.68 14.42 7.13
N VAL A 393 -2.67 13.37 6.30
CA VAL A 393 -1.90 13.30 5.07
C VAL A 393 -2.82 13.21 3.87
N LEU A 394 -2.53 14.04 2.85
CA LEU A 394 -3.14 13.96 1.53
C LEU A 394 -2.08 13.50 0.52
N GLY A 395 -2.32 12.37 -0.14
CA GLY A 395 -1.43 11.86 -1.18
C GLY A 395 -1.73 12.44 -2.57
N THR A 396 -0.75 12.38 -3.49
CA THR A 396 -0.95 12.72 -4.91
C THR A 396 -0.03 11.93 -5.83
N GLN A 397 -0.41 11.85 -7.12
CA GLN A 397 0.40 11.19 -8.16
C GLN A 397 1.59 12.06 -8.57
N THR A 398 2.80 11.55 -8.35
CA THR A 398 4.06 12.29 -8.56
C THR A 398 4.28 12.69 -10.02
N ALA A 399 3.88 11.84 -10.97
CA ALA A 399 4.01 12.11 -12.41
C ALA A 399 2.92 13.01 -12.98
N TRP A 400 1.86 13.30 -12.21
CA TRP A 400 0.72 14.12 -12.68
C TRP A 400 0.67 15.45 -11.92
N ARG A 401 1.60 16.34 -12.26
CA ARG A 401 1.67 17.69 -11.66
C ARG A 401 0.40 18.48 -11.94
N GLY A 402 -0.14 19.13 -10.92
CA GLY A 402 -1.38 19.90 -10.96
C GLY A 402 -2.59 19.17 -10.41
N LEU A 403 -2.58 17.82 -10.36
CA LEU A 403 -3.68 17.03 -9.77
C LEU A 403 -3.86 17.35 -8.27
N GLU A 404 -2.76 17.59 -7.58
CA GLU A 404 -2.75 17.96 -6.16
C GLU A 404 -3.55 19.23 -5.87
N ASN A 405 -3.61 20.18 -6.81
CA ASN A 405 -4.37 21.41 -6.60
C ASN A 405 -5.87 21.12 -6.50
N SER A 406 -6.41 20.24 -7.35
CA SER A 406 -7.82 19.84 -7.30
C SER A 406 -8.19 19.19 -5.96
N ALA A 407 -7.28 18.37 -5.40
CA ALA A 407 -7.50 17.70 -4.12
C ALA A 407 -7.27 18.62 -2.90
N LEU A 408 -6.29 19.53 -2.96
CA LEU A 408 -5.98 20.44 -1.87
C LEU A 408 -6.95 21.62 -1.81
N ASP A 409 -7.30 22.20 -2.96
CA ASP A 409 -8.09 23.41 -3.01
C ASP A 409 -9.61 23.13 -3.08
N CYS A 410 -10.04 21.96 -3.60
CA CYS A 410 -11.43 21.50 -3.68
C CYS A 410 -12.41 22.60 -4.16
N PRO A 411 -12.22 23.18 -5.36
CA PRO A 411 -13.01 24.34 -5.80
C PRO A 411 -14.52 24.09 -5.83
N LEU A 412 -14.99 22.87 -6.11
CA LEU A 412 -16.41 22.53 -6.07
C LEU A 412 -16.98 22.62 -4.65
N TRP A 413 -16.23 22.14 -3.65
CA TRP A 413 -16.66 22.23 -2.26
C TRP A 413 -16.56 23.66 -1.71
N VAL A 414 -15.56 24.43 -2.17
CA VAL A 414 -15.45 25.87 -1.85
C VAL A 414 -16.64 26.64 -2.44
N ALA A 415 -17.11 26.30 -3.62
CA ALA A 415 -18.30 26.91 -4.22
C ALA A 415 -19.59 26.66 -3.41
N GLU A 416 -19.63 25.62 -2.55
CA GLU A 416 -20.70 25.38 -1.56
C GLU A 416 -20.54 26.23 -0.28
N GLY A 417 -19.56 27.12 -0.18
CA GLY A 417 -19.31 28.00 0.97
C GLY A 417 -18.33 27.43 2.01
N ASN A 418 -17.60 26.37 1.70
CA ASN A 418 -16.59 25.78 2.59
C ASN A 418 -15.20 26.40 2.37
N LYS A 419 -14.28 26.14 3.31
CA LYS A 419 -12.85 26.44 3.12
C LYS A 419 -12.22 25.45 2.14
N PRO A 420 -11.09 25.80 1.49
CA PRO A 420 -10.27 24.84 0.77
C PRO A 420 -9.92 23.61 1.63
N CYS A 421 -9.86 22.43 0.99
CA CYS A 421 -9.65 21.17 1.69
C CYS A 421 -8.41 21.17 2.59
N TYR A 422 -7.29 21.76 2.14
CA TYR A 422 -6.06 21.82 2.95
C TYR A 422 -6.21 22.61 4.25
N GLN A 423 -7.19 23.52 4.36
CA GLN A 423 -7.47 24.29 5.59
C GLN A 423 -8.30 23.53 6.64
N HIS A 424 -8.71 22.31 6.36
CA HIS A 424 -9.39 21.41 7.30
C HIS A 424 -8.41 20.58 8.15
N GLY A 425 -7.26 21.16 8.47
CA GLY A 425 -6.27 20.53 9.34
C GLY A 425 -5.48 19.41 8.66
N ILE A 426 -5.39 19.39 7.32
CA ILE A 426 -4.39 18.60 6.62
C ILE A 426 -3.01 19.17 6.94
N ASP A 427 -2.06 18.31 7.33
CA ASP A 427 -0.72 18.71 7.79
C ASP A 427 0.37 18.46 6.76
N ALA A 428 0.13 17.50 5.85
CA ALA A 428 1.12 17.07 4.88
C ALA A 428 0.54 16.77 3.51
N LEU A 429 1.29 17.15 2.47
CA LEU A 429 1.18 16.63 1.11
C LEU A 429 2.17 15.47 0.98
N ALA A 430 1.73 14.32 0.47
CA ALA A 430 2.58 13.16 0.27
C ALA A 430 2.63 12.72 -1.20
N ILE A 431 3.80 12.29 -1.65
CA ILE A 431 4.06 11.81 -3.01
C ILE A 431 4.72 10.44 -2.98
N ALA A 432 4.76 9.73 -4.11
CA ALA A 432 5.62 8.57 -4.27
C ALA A 432 7.03 8.98 -4.67
N GLY A 433 8.04 8.41 -4.00
CA GLY A 433 9.46 8.64 -4.29
C GLY A 433 10.08 7.46 -5.06
N TYR A 434 9.39 6.94 -6.07
CA TYR A 434 9.84 5.78 -6.85
C TYR A 434 10.71 6.17 -8.04
N PHE A 435 11.83 5.45 -8.25
CA PHE A 435 12.69 5.57 -9.42
C PHE A 435 12.70 4.31 -10.27
N GLY A 436 12.85 4.45 -11.59
CA GLY A 436 13.11 3.38 -12.53
C GLY A 436 11.89 2.61 -13.05
N SER A 437 10.67 3.11 -12.88
CA SER A 437 9.46 2.46 -13.40
C SER A 437 9.46 2.36 -14.92
N THR A 438 10.03 3.35 -15.60
CA THR A 438 10.08 3.42 -17.06
C THR A 438 10.94 2.33 -17.70
N LEU A 439 11.94 1.78 -16.98
CA LEU A 439 12.82 0.73 -17.52
C LEU A 439 12.05 -0.57 -17.87
N GLY A 440 10.98 -0.86 -17.15
CA GLY A 440 10.15 -2.05 -17.37
C GLY A 440 8.96 -1.84 -18.29
N GLN A 441 8.74 -0.64 -18.85
CA GLN A 441 7.49 -0.29 -19.49
C GLN A 441 7.70 0.38 -20.87
N GLY A 442 6.65 0.35 -21.69
CA GLY A 442 6.56 1.11 -22.93
C GLY A 442 7.71 0.87 -23.91
N ALA A 443 8.19 1.94 -24.54
CA ALA A 443 9.24 1.90 -25.55
C ALA A 443 10.62 1.53 -24.98
N SER A 444 10.86 1.72 -23.68
CA SER A 444 12.13 1.40 -23.00
C SER A 444 12.38 -0.10 -22.92
N GLN A 445 11.31 -0.91 -22.90
CA GLN A 445 11.38 -2.35 -22.65
C GLN A 445 12.36 -3.07 -23.60
N ALA A 446 12.29 -2.82 -24.90
CA ALA A 446 13.16 -3.46 -25.89
C ALA A 446 14.65 -3.11 -25.68
N THR A 447 14.94 -1.86 -25.34
CA THR A 447 16.29 -1.40 -25.05
C THR A 447 16.86 -2.08 -23.79
N VAL A 448 16.05 -2.16 -22.72
CA VAL A 448 16.48 -2.78 -21.45
C VAL A 448 16.58 -4.30 -21.60
N GLU A 449 15.77 -4.92 -22.44
CA GLU A 449 15.90 -6.34 -22.79
C GLU A 449 17.21 -6.64 -23.54
N ALA A 450 17.63 -5.75 -24.44
CA ALA A 450 18.96 -5.86 -25.05
C ALA A 450 20.06 -5.78 -23.99
N TRP A 451 20.00 -4.79 -23.09
CA TRP A 451 20.97 -4.66 -21.97
C TRP A 451 21.04 -5.92 -21.10
N SER A 452 19.90 -6.60 -20.86
CA SER A 452 19.87 -7.82 -20.06
C SER A 452 20.73 -8.95 -20.62
N SER A 453 21.11 -8.89 -21.89
CA SER A 453 21.98 -9.84 -22.59
C SER A 453 23.46 -9.42 -22.63
N GLU A 454 23.80 -8.21 -22.18
CA GLU A 454 25.16 -7.65 -22.24
C GLU A 454 25.99 -7.90 -20.96
N GLY A 455 25.49 -8.67 -20.02
CA GLY A 455 26.21 -8.96 -18.75
C GLY A 455 26.49 -7.67 -17.96
N GLU A 456 27.74 -7.47 -17.54
CA GLU A 456 28.15 -6.31 -16.73
C GLU A 456 27.94 -4.96 -17.44
N ALA A 457 28.07 -4.89 -18.74
CA ALA A 457 27.83 -3.66 -19.50
C ALA A 457 26.35 -3.24 -19.42
N GLY A 458 25.43 -4.21 -19.48
CA GLY A 458 24.01 -3.96 -19.35
C GLY A 458 23.61 -3.44 -17.97
N PHE A 459 24.18 -4.01 -16.89
CA PHE A 459 23.98 -3.49 -15.54
C PHE A 459 24.50 -2.04 -15.39
N LYS A 460 25.69 -1.74 -15.91
CA LYS A 460 26.22 -0.36 -15.88
C LYS A 460 25.31 0.62 -16.60
N LYS A 461 24.75 0.24 -17.76
CA LYS A 461 23.77 1.08 -18.50
C LYS A 461 22.50 1.30 -17.67
N ALA A 462 21.95 0.24 -17.08
CA ALA A 462 20.76 0.35 -16.23
C ALA A 462 21.00 1.28 -15.03
N ILE A 463 22.12 1.13 -14.33
CA ILE A 463 22.50 1.99 -13.19
C ILE A 463 22.66 3.45 -13.63
N ALA A 464 23.33 3.71 -14.76
CA ALA A 464 23.47 5.08 -15.29
C ALA A 464 22.10 5.69 -15.65
N GLN A 465 21.20 4.92 -16.21
CA GLN A 465 19.83 5.36 -16.50
C GLN A 465 19.04 5.66 -15.23
N LEU A 466 19.10 4.79 -14.23
CA LEU A 466 18.43 4.99 -12.94
C LEU A 466 18.95 6.25 -12.21
N ASP A 467 20.23 6.53 -12.31
CA ASP A 467 20.85 7.70 -11.70
C ASP A 467 20.54 9.01 -12.46
N GLN A 468 20.82 9.05 -13.77
CA GLN A 468 20.89 10.27 -14.55
C GLN A 468 19.78 10.44 -15.62
N GLY A 469 19.06 9.38 -15.99
CA GLY A 469 18.04 9.44 -17.04
C GLY A 469 18.58 9.72 -18.46
N SER A 470 19.88 9.45 -18.72
CA SER A 470 20.58 9.96 -19.89
C SER A 470 20.63 9.04 -21.10
N LEU A 471 20.29 7.75 -20.95
CA LEU A 471 20.41 6.75 -22.02
C LEU A 471 19.13 6.46 -22.75
N ILE A 472 17.99 6.59 -22.06
CA ILE A 472 16.65 6.44 -22.62
C ILE A 472 15.92 7.77 -22.42
N PRO A 473 15.50 8.46 -23.48
CA PRO A 473 14.75 9.70 -23.35
C PRO A 473 13.44 9.50 -22.58
N SER A 474 13.14 10.38 -21.65
CA SER A 474 11.87 10.41 -20.95
C SER A 474 10.79 11.08 -21.80
N GLU A 475 9.64 10.44 -21.98
CA GLU A 475 8.46 11.03 -22.60
C GLU A 475 7.61 11.74 -21.52
N GLY A 476 8.05 12.91 -21.06
CA GLY A 476 7.28 13.79 -20.16
C GLY A 476 7.58 13.64 -18.66
N TYR A 477 7.86 12.45 -18.14
CA TYR A 477 8.22 12.22 -16.75
C TYR A 477 9.54 11.46 -16.65
N ASP A 478 10.54 12.12 -16.08
CA ASP A 478 11.84 11.51 -15.79
C ASP A 478 11.84 10.92 -14.37
N ASP A 479 11.79 9.60 -14.28
CA ASP A 479 11.84 8.85 -13.03
C ASP A 479 13.25 8.36 -12.66
N SER A 480 14.30 8.95 -13.26
CA SER A 480 15.65 8.84 -12.72
C SER A 480 15.76 9.60 -11.39
N ILE A 481 16.77 9.30 -10.56
CA ILE A 481 17.00 10.03 -9.32
C ILE A 481 17.18 11.53 -9.58
N LYS A 482 17.85 11.89 -10.68
CA LYS A 482 17.99 13.27 -11.10
C LYS A 482 16.64 13.93 -11.41
N GLY A 483 15.78 13.28 -12.22
CA GLY A 483 14.45 13.78 -12.57
C GLY A 483 13.51 13.85 -11.36
N LEU A 484 13.60 12.89 -10.44
CA LEU A 484 12.88 12.92 -9.18
C LEU A 484 13.23 14.13 -8.31
N THR A 485 14.49 14.57 -8.33
CA THR A 485 14.92 15.76 -7.58
C THR A 485 14.11 17.00 -7.98
N ASP A 486 13.82 17.18 -9.27
CA ASP A 486 12.99 18.28 -9.76
C ASP A 486 11.52 18.11 -9.34
N SER A 487 11.03 16.88 -9.33
CA SER A 487 9.68 16.58 -8.84
C SER A 487 9.56 16.86 -7.32
N PHE A 488 10.54 16.48 -6.52
CA PHE A 488 10.57 16.76 -5.09
C PHE A 488 10.56 18.27 -4.80
N ARG A 489 11.34 19.06 -5.53
CA ARG A 489 11.34 20.53 -5.41
C ARG A 489 10.00 21.14 -5.81
N TYR A 490 9.38 20.65 -6.89
CA TYR A 490 8.05 21.10 -7.31
C TYR A 490 7.03 20.90 -6.18
N TYR A 491 6.90 19.67 -5.66
CA TYR A 491 5.92 19.37 -4.61
C TYR A 491 6.26 20.02 -3.27
N GLN A 492 7.53 20.26 -2.97
CA GLN A 492 7.92 21.06 -1.80
C GLN A 492 7.41 22.50 -1.90
N ASN A 493 7.47 23.10 -3.09
CA ASN A 493 6.93 24.44 -3.29
C ASN A 493 5.40 24.45 -3.16
N VAL A 494 4.71 23.46 -3.72
CA VAL A 494 3.25 23.31 -3.55
C VAL A 494 2.85 23.17 -2.08
N ALA A 495 3.54 22.30 -1.33
CA ALA A 495 3.32 22.08 0.10
C ALA A 495 3.57 23.36 0.91
N ARG A 496 4.72 24.01 0.70
CA ARG A 496 5.10 25.26 1.39
C ARG A 496 4.09 26.37 1.15
N ALA A 497 3.60 26.54 -0.09
CA ALA A 497 2.62 27.57 -0.43
C ALA A 497 1.31 27.43 0.37
N ARG A 498 1.03 26.26 0.90
CA ARG A 498 -0.17 25.95 1.71
C ARG A 498 0.13 25.66 3.19
N GLY A 499 1.37 25.88 3.64
CA GLY A 499 1.80 25.62 5.02
C GLY A 499 1.86 24.13 5.38
N LEU A 500 2.00 23.24 4.38
CA LEU A 500 2.06 21.79 4.55
C LEU A 500 3.50 21.28 4.57
N GLN A 501 3.72 20.13 5.22
CA GLN A 501 4.96 19.37 5.10
C GLN A 501 4.94 18.52 3.81
N LEU A 502 6.12 18.28 3.22
CA LEU A 502 6.25 17.30 2.15
C LEU A 502 6.71 15.95 2.72
N MET A 503 5.97 14.89 2.41
CA MET A 503 6.27 13.50 2.79
C MET A 503 6.27 12.58 1.57
N ALA A 504 6.96 11.43 1.67
CA ALA A 504 6.81 10.34 0.72
C ALA A 504 6.03 9.20 1.39
N TYR A 505 4.83 8.87 0.87
CA TYR A 505 4.03 7.76 1.39
C TYR A 505 4.62 6.40 0.99
N GLU A 506 5.33 6.35 -0.13
CA GLU A 506 6.06 5.20 -0.66
C GLU A 506 7.26 5.68 -1.45
N GLY A 507 8.30 4.84 -1.55
CA GLY A 507 9.45 5.16 -2.40
C GLY A 507 10.52 4.07 -2.40
N GLY A 508 11.47 4.24 -3.29
CA GLY A 508 12.53 3.30 -3.59
C GLY A 508 12.57 2.93 -5.08
N GLN A 509 13.13 1.80 -5.44
CA GLN A 509 13.17 1.33 -6.82
C GLN A 509 11.79 0.78 -7.25
N HIS A 510 11.42 1.00 -8.53
CA HIS A 510 10.19 0.49 -9.14
C HIS A 510 10.50 -0.32 -10.42
N LEU A 511 11.44 -1.26 -10.31
CA LEU A 511 11.86 -2.12 -11.41
C LEU A 511 10.93 -3.32 -11.53
N VAL A 512 9.92 -3.22 -12.39
CA VAL A 512 8.87 -4.24 -12.55
C VAL A 512 8.58 -4.51 -14.02
N ASN A 513 8.52 -5.79 -14.38
CA ASN A 513 7.87 -6.26 -15.60
C ASN A 513 7.30 -7.66 -15.38
N SER A 514 5.99 -7.78 -15.18
CA SER A 514 5.34 -9.06 -14.89
C SER A 514 5.14 -9.95 -16.12
N ASN A 515 5.30 -9.41 -17.33
CA ASN A 515 4.99 -10.09 -18.59
C ASN A 515 6.23 -10.63 -19.31
N ASN A 516 7.43 -10.22 -18.89
CA ASN A 516 8.71 -10.64 -19.47
C ASN A 516 9.61 -11.23 -18.38
N SER A 517 9.77 -12.56 -18.37
CA SER A 517 10.57 -13.26 -17.36
C SER A 517 12.06 -12.86 -17.41
N LYS A 518 12.61 -12.60 -18.59
CA LYS A 518 14.01 -12.20 -18.77
C LYS A 518 14.28 -10.84 -18.13
N LEU A 519 13.35 -9.88 -18.30
CA LEU A 519 13.44 -8.58 -17.63
C LEU A 519 13.23 -8.72 -16.13
N SER A 520 12.28 -9.54 -15.69
CA SER A 520 12.07 -9.81 -14.25
C SER A 520 13.35 -10.34 -13.59
N GLU A 521 14.01 -11.32 -14.21
CA GLU A 521 15.28 -11.86 -13.71
C GLU A 521 16.41 -10.82 -13.70
N PHE A 522 16.51 -10.02 -14.75
CA PHE A 522 17.49 -8.93 -14.83
C PHE A 522 17.28 -7.93 -13.70
N PHE A 523 16.03 -7.52 -13.44
CA PHE A 523 15.69 -6.60 -12.37
C PHE A 523 15.94 -7.18 -10.98
N ILE A 524 15.67 -8.47 -10.75
CA ILE A 524 16.00 -9.15 -9.50
C ILE A 524 17.52 -9.11 -9.26
N LYS A 525 18.33 -9.44 -10.29
CA LYS A 525 19.80 -9.39 -10.20
C LYS A 525 20.29 -7.95 -9.96
N LEU A 526 19.71 -6.97 -10.65
CA LEU A 526 20.06 -5.55 -10.50
C LEU A 526 19.80 -5.06 -9.06
N ASN A 527 18.69 -5.48 -8.45
CA ASN A 527 18.35 -5.13 -7.06
C ASN A 527 19.34 -5.68 -6.02
N ARG A 528 20.04 -6.75 -6.33
CA ARG A 528 21.05 -7.39 -5.45
C ARG A 528 22.45 -6.83 -5.63
N ARG A 529 22.67 -5.94 -6.60
CA ARG A 529 23.97 -5.34 -6.87
C ARG A 529 24.37 -4.31 -5.81
N PRO A 530 25.67 -4.21 -5.48
CA PRO A 530 26.17 -3.22 -4.51
C PRO A 530 25.82 -1.77 -4.88
N GLU A 531 25.77 -1.45 -6.17
CA GLU A 531 25.46 -0.11 -6.68
C GLU A 531 24.06 0.37 -6.32
N MET A 532 23.15 -0.54 -5.99
CA MET A 532 21.82 -0.17 -5.47
C MET A 532 21.94 0.59 -4.14
N THR A 533 22.97 0.35 -3.35
CA THR A 533 23.27 1.14 -2.14
C THR A 533 23.49 2.60 -2.48
N ASP A 534 24.26 2.88 -3.53
CA ASP A 534 24.57 4.26 -3.95
C ASP A 534 23.34 4.96 -4.51
N LEU A 535 22.51 4.25 -5.29
CA LEU A 535 21.25 4.79 -5.81
C LEU A 535 20.30 5.17 -4.66
N TYR A 536 20.12 4.31 -3.66
CA TYR A 536 19.28 4.63 -2.49
C TYR A 536 19.85 5.79 -1.66
N ASN A 537 21.18 5.85 -1.48
CA ASN A 537 21.80 6.98 -0.80
C ASN A 537 21.54 8.30 -1.56
N LYS A 538 21.69 8.32 -2.88
CA LYS A 538 21.39 9.50 -3.72
C LYS A 538 19.93 9.90 -3.65
N LEU A 539 19.01 8.94 -3.71
CA LEU A 539 17.58 9.20 -3.57
C LEU A 539 17.24 9.88 -2.24
N LEU A 540 17.74 9.35 -1.12
CA LEU A 540 17.47 9.87 0.21
C LEU A 540 18.12 11.24 0.45
N GLU A 541 19.33 11.47 -0.09
CA GLU A 541 19.97 12.79 -0.06
C GLU A 541 19.22 13.80 -0.93
N ALA A 542 18.75 13.43 -2.12
CA ALA A 542 17.93 14.29 -2.96
C ALA A 542 16.61 14.66 -2.28
N TRP A 543 15.97 13.71 -1.61
CA TRP A 543 14.78 13.93 -0.79
C TRP A 543 15.03 14.94 0.33
N LYS A 544 16.09 14.73 1.11
CA LYS A 544 16.52 15.62 2.20
C LYS A 544 16.81 17.03 1.71
N GLN A 545 17.61 17.16 0.64
CA GLN A 545 18.00 18.45 0.06
C GLN A 545 16.83 19.21 -0.55
N SER A 546 15.79 18.52 -0.97
CA SER A 546 14.55 19.10 -1.47
C SER A 546 13.59 19.55 -0.35
N GLY A 547 13.91 19.29 0.91
CA GLY A 547 13.09 19.69 2.08
C GLY A 547 11.99 18.68 2.46
N GLY A 548 12.09 17.44 1.98
CA GLY A 548 11.20 16.36 2.43
C GLY A 548 11.46 15.98 3.89
N THR A 549 10.41 15.62 4.64
CA THR A 549 10.50 15.39 6.09
C THR A 549 10.47 13.91 6.48
N LEU A 550 9.54 13.12 5.94
CA LEU A 550 9.41 11.67 6.17
C LEU A 550 9.45 10.95 4.83
N PHE A 551 10.32 9.95 4.71
CA PHE A 551 10.39 9.06 3.56
C PHE A 551 10.00 7.64 3.96
N MET A 552 8.91 7.11 3.39
CA MET A 552 8.46 5.74 3.63
C MET A 552 9.02 4.82 2.54
N ASN A 553 9.95 3.94 2.91
CA ASN A 553 10.43 2.90 1.98
C ASN A 553 9.32 1.89 1.67
N PHE A 554 9.19 1.49 0.44
CA PHE A 554 8.29 0.40 0.03
C PHE A 554 9.11 -0.79 -0.48
N SER A 555 9.16 -1.89 0.28
CA SER A 555 8.59 -2.23 1.58
C SER A 555 9.69 -2.74 2.54
N ASP A 556 9.31 -3.27 3.70
CA ASP A 556 10.26 -3.83 4.68
C ASP A 556 10.87 -5.16 4.22
N ILE A 557 10.11 -6.26 4.21
CA ILE A 557 10.56 -7.62 3.91
C ILE A 557 9.61 -8.26 2.91
N ALA A 558 10.08 -8.50 1.70
CA ALA A 558 9.27 -9.12 0.65
C ALA A 558 10.16 -9.89 -0.35
N ARG A 559 9.75 -11.12 -0.68
CA ARG A 559 10.43 -11.95 -1.68
C ARG A 559 10.38 -11.27 -3.05
N PRO A 560 11.52 -11.23 -3.79
CA PRO A 560 11.53 -10.73 -5.16
C PRO A 560 10.78 -11.69 -6.10
N GLY A 561 10.15 -11.13 -7.13
CA GLY A 561 9.42 -11.89 -8.13
C GLY A 561 9.10 -11.05 -9.36
N LYS A 562 8.30 -11.61 -10.25
CA LYS A 562 7.84 -10.90 -11.46
C LYS A 562 7.00 -9.64 -11.16
N TRP A 563 6.48 -9.55 -9.95
CA TRP A 563 5.69 -8.40 -9.48
C TRP A 563 6.54 -7.30 -8.84
N GLY A 564 7.87 -7.47 -8.82
CA GLY A 564 8.84 -6.53 -8.29
C GLY A 564 9.73 -7.10 -7.19
N SER A 565 10.74 -6.33 -6.82
CA SER A 565 11.70 -6.64 -5.74
C SER A 565 11.57 -5.59 -4.64
N TRP A 566 10.39 -5.49 -4.05
CA TRP A 566 10.00 -4.37 -3.18
C TRP A 566 10.71 -4.37 -1.83
N GLY A 567 10.86 -5.52 -1.19
CA GLY A 567 11.46 -5.61 0.13
C GLY A 567 12.84 -4.98 0.23
N ALA A 568 13.08 -4.22 1.27
CA ALA A 568 14.44 -3.85 1.67
C ALA A 568 15.27 -5.12 1.97
N LEU A 569 14.64 -6.11 2.59
CA LEU A 569 15.14 -7.49 2.73
C LEU A 569 14.22 -8.45 1.96
N GLU A 570 14.77 -9.59 1.53
CA GLU A 570 14.01 -10.60 0.77
C GLU A 570 13.27 -11.59 1.68
N TYR A 571 13.77 -11.83 2.90
CA TYR A 571 13.16 -12.68 3.92
C TYR A 571 13.62 -12.26 5.32
N VAL A 572 12.85 -12.60 6.34
CA VAL A 572 13.06 -12.14 7.72
C VAL A 572 14.40 -12.54 8.32
N GLY A 573 14.93 -13.70 7.94
CA GLY A 573 16.24 -14.18 8.36
C GLY A 573 17.43 -13.46 7.73
N GLN A 574 17.21 -12.72 6.64
CA GLN A 574 18.27 -11.97 5.98
C GLN A 574 18.69 -10.77 6.84
N GLU A 575 19.99 -10.56 7.01
CA GLU A 575 20.51 -9.49 7.86
C GLU A 575 20.90 -8.25 7.07
N ARG A 576 21.27 -8.40 5.82
CA ARG A 576 21.84 -7.34 4.97
C ARG A 576 21.36 -7.46 3.53
N SER A 577 21.16 -6.32 2.91
CA SER A 577 21.01 -6.17 1.46
C SER A 577 21.51 -4.78 1.07
N PRO A 578 21.79 -4.51 -0.21
CA PRO A 578 22.18 -3.17 -0.67
C PRO A 578 21.16 -2.09 -0.27
N LYS A 579 19.87 -2.35 -0.46
CA LYS A 579 18.78 -1.43 -0.12
C LYS A 579 18.66 -1.21 1.39
N TYR A 580 18.61 -2.29 2.15
CA TYR A 580 18.49 -2.23 3.62
C TYR A 580 19.69 -1.49 4.24
N ASN A 581 20.90 -1.81 3.81
CA ASN A 581 22.12 -1.14 4.30
C ASN A 581 22.09 0.36 4.04
N ALA A 582 21.63 0.80 2.85
CA ALA A 582 21.51 2.23 2.54
C ALA A 582 20.52 2.93 3.47
N LEU A 583 19.34 2.33 3.67
CA LEU A 583 18.29 2.88 4.55
C LEU A 583 18.79 3.00 6.00
N ILE A 584 19.39 1.94 6.55
CA ILE A 584 19.87 1.93 7.94
C ILE A 584 21.02 2.91 8.13
N ASN A 585 21.99 2.94 7.21
CA ASN A 585 23.10 3.89 7.26
C ASN A 585 22.62 5.34 7.17
N PHE A 586 21.59 5.61 6.36
CA PHE A 586 21.01 6.95 6.27
C PHE A 586 20.29 7.34 7.58
N ILE A 587 19.53 6.43 8.18
CA ILE A 587 18.90 6.64 9.48
C ILE A 587 19.96 6.98 10.53
N ASP A 588 21.00 6.16 10.64
CA ASP A 588 22.05 6.32 11.67
C ASP A 588 22.82 7.65 11.53
N ARG A 589 22.98 8.16 10.31
CA ARG A 589 23.62 9.47 10.06
C ARG A 589 22.73 10.67 10.34
N ASN A 590 21.40 10.51 10.41
CA ASN A 590 20.42 11.59 10.55
C ASN A 590 19.58 11.47 11.83
N SER A 591 19.93 10.56 12.75
CA SER A 591 19.26 10.35 14.06
C SER A 591 19.71 11.31 15.12
#